data_2d489e819ebb46f312ca750ac711bd14
#
_entry.id   2d489e819ebb46f312ca750ac711bd14
#
_cell.length_a   1.000
_cell.length_b   1.000
_cell.length_c   1.000
_cell.angle_alpha   90.00
_cell.angle_beta   90.00
_cell.angle_gamma   90.00
#
_symmetry.space_group_name_H-M   'P 1'
#
loop_
_entity.id
_entity.type
_entity.pdbx_description
1 polymer ?
#
loop_
_entity_poly.entity_id
_entity_poly.type
_entity_poly.pdbx_seq_one_letter_code
_entity_poly.pdbx_strand_id
1 'polypeptide(L)'
;MIKDLKKANLPSGIVSIFYGYPGTGKTASVYEIAKLTKRDVLKVDISSIQSKWVGESEKNTKAIFDEYRRACCILKSKPILLFNEADALISKRLDVTDAVGQMNNTMQNILLEELENFDGIFMATTNLIDNMDDAFSRRFLNKIKFDKPTAKTRMFIWKLKLNDLDDSTYTKLSSYDLSGGQIENVSRKYLINKILNQKEFDYQEILEYVKEEIEFKKTDENSIAKMGFLK
;
A
#
# COMPACT_ATOMS: atom_id res chain seq x y z
N MET A 1 13.64 21.52 14.54
CA MET A 1 13.12 20.13 14.60
C MET A 1 14.22 19.08 14.39
N ILE A 2 14.82 18.87 13.19
CA ILE A 2 15.87 17.84 13.00
C ILE A 2 17.12 18.08 13.87
N LYS A 3 17.55 19.34 14.02
CA LYS A 3 18.67 19.70 14.92
C LYS A 3 18.37 19.41 16.40
N ASP A 4 17.11 19.53 16.79
CA ASP A 4 16.68 19.31 18.17
C ASP A 4 16.52 17.82 18.47
N LEU A 5 16.11 17.00 17.49
CA LEU A 5 16.10 15.53 17.59
C LEU A 5 17.51 14.99 17.78
N LYS A 6 18.48 15.47 17.01
CA LYS A 6 19.91 15.09 17.16
C LYS A 6 20.49 15.49 18.53
N LYS A 7 20.11 16.66 19.06
CA LYS A 7 20.52 17.08 20.42
C LYS A 7 19.92 16.20 21.53
N ALA A 8 18.72 15.66 21.27
CA ALA A 8 18.04 14.75 22.19
C ALA A 8 18.45 13.28 22.03
N ASN A 9 19.46 12.96 21.20
CA ASN A 9 19.85 11.59 20.84
C ASN A 9 18.70 10.74 20.28
N LEU A 10 17.73 11.39 19.63
CA LEU A 10 16.60 10.71 18.99
C LEU A 10 16.90 10.42 17.52
N PRO A 11 16.40 9.31 16.96
CA PRO A 11 16.53 9.03 15.55
C PRO A 11 16.01 10.19 14.71
N SER A 12 16.79 10.63 13.73
CA SER A 12 16.42 11.76 12.86
C SER A 12 15.54 11.33 11.69
N GLY A 13 15.37 10.03 11.47
CA GLY A 13 14.53 9.46 10.41
C GLY A 13 13.08 9.27 10.82
N ILE A 14 12.20 9.32 9.84
CA ILE A 14 10.77 9.00 9.98
C ILE A 14 10.54 7.65 9.32
N VAL A 15 10.27 6.62 10.12
CA VAL A 15 9.98 5.26 9.65
C VAL A 15 8.52 4.96 9.94
N SER A 16 7.73 4.80 8.87
CA SER A 16 6.27 4.65 8.96
C SER A 16 5.78 3.44 8.17
N ILE A 17 4.73 2.79 8.67
CA ILE A 17 4.03 1.72 7.95
C ILE A 17 2.54 2.03 7.85
N PHE A 18 2.01 1.89 6.65
CA PHE A 18 0.59 1.97 6.33
C PHE A 18 0.08 0.56 6.09
N TYR A 19 -0.77 0.06 6.96
CA TYR A 19 -1.26 -1.32 6.93
C TYR A 19 -2.79 -1.38 6.96
N GLY A 20 -3.37 -2.46 6.47
CA GLY A 20 -4.82 -2.66 6.47
C GLY A 20 -5.36 -3.20 5.16
N TYR A 21 -6.67 -3.14 4.98
CA TYR A 21 -7.36 -3.77 3.85
C TYR A 21 -6.87 -3.27 2.48
N PRO A 22 -6.86 -4.14 1.45
CA PRO A 22 -6.54 -3.73 0.08
C PRO A 22 -7.54 -2.69 -0.43
N GLY A 23 -7.06 -1.80 -1.32
CA GLY A 23 -7.90 -0.77 -1.93
C GLY A 23 -8.36 0.36 -1.00
N THR A 24 -7.76 0.51 0.21
CA THR A 24 -8.12 1.56 1.18
C THR A 24 -7.34 2.85 1.01
N GLY A 25 -6.45 2.94 0.02
CA GLY A 25 -5.73 4.17 -0.31
C GLY A 25 -4.35 4.32 0.35
N LYS A 26 -3.75 3.25 0.90
CA LYS A 26 -2.42 3.29 1.54
C LYS A 26 -1.36 3.95 0.65
N THR A 27 -1.14 3.40 -0.53
CA THR A 27 -0.15 3.92 -1.49
C THR A 27 -0.51 5.32 -1.99
N ALA A 28 -1.79 5.59 -2.26
CA ALA A 28 -2.27 6.91 -2.66
C ALA A 28 -1.95 7.97 -1.59
N SER A 29 -2.12 7.63 -0.31
CA SER A 29 -1.79 8.54 0.80
C SER A 29 -0.31 8.90 0.86
N VAL A 30 0.60 7.97 0.51
CA VAL A 30 2.04 8.29 0.41
C VAL A 30 2.30 9.32 -0.69
N TYR A 31 1.67 9.17 -1.85
CA TYR A 31 1.82 10.15 -2.94
C TYR A 31 1.22 11.51 -2.59
N GLU A 32 0.08 11.56 -1.88
CA GLU A 32 -0.50 12.83 -1.41
C GLU A 32 0.40 13.51 -0.37
N ILE A 33 1.01 12.76 0.55
CA ILE A 33 2.01 13.28 1.49
C ILE A 33 3.22 13.84 0.73
N ALA A 34 3.70 13.12 -0.28
CA ALA A 34 4.82 13.57 -1.12
C ALA A 34 4.49 14.89 -1.82
N LYS A 35 3.31 15.00 -2.42
CA LYS A 35 2.80 16.21 -3.09
C LYS A 35 2.68 17.38 -2.11
N LEU A 36 2.03 17.18 -0.96
CA LEU A 36 1.86 18.21 0.07
C LEU A 36 3.19 18.70 0.63
N THR A 37 4.17 17.82 0.76
CA THR A 37 5.50 18.15 1.29
C THR A 37 6.51 18.54 0.21
N LYS A 38 6.10 18.54 -1.06
CA LYS A 38 6.94 18.81 -2.24
C LYS A 38 8.20 17.95 -2.27
N ARG A 39 8.02 16.64 -2.07
CA ARG A 39 9.09 15.65 -2.05
C ARG A 39 8.92 14.65 -3.18
N ASP A 40 10.04 14.20 -3.70
CA ASP A 40 10.07 13.07 -4.64
C ASP A 40 9.82 11.75 -3.91
N VAL A 41 9.39 10.73 -4.64
CA VAL A 41 9.18 9.37 -4.13
C VAL A 41 10.10 8.43 -4.88
N LEU A 42 10.97 7.76 -4.16
CA LEU A 42 11.74 6.63 -4.64
C LEU A 42 10.95 5.34 -4.31
N LYS A 43 10.21 4.84 -5.30
CA LYS A 43 9.38 3.67 -5.14
C LYS A 43 10.14 2.38 -5.38
N VAL A 44 9.98 1.43 -4.48
CA VAL A 44 10.53 0.07 -4.55
C VAL A 44 9.36 -0.91 -4.52
N ASP A 45 9.18 -1.67 -5.60
CA ASP A 45 8.20 -2.75 -5.68
C ASP A 45 8.87 -4.08 -5.33
N ILE A 46 8.54 -4.60 -4.15
CA ILE A 46 9.20 -5.78 -3.58
C ILE A 46 8.94 -7.04 -4.41
N SER A 47 7.71 -7.22 -4.93
CA SER A 47 7.35 -8.35 -5.78
C SER A 47 8.17 -8.42 -7.07
N SER A 48 8.48 -7.27 -7.67
CA SER A 48 9.30 -7.20 -8.89
C SER A 48 10.78 -7.49 -8.62
N ILE A 49 11.20 -7.31 -7.39
CA ILE A 49 12.59 -7.47 -6.95
C ILE A 49 12.88 -8.93 -6.67
N GLN A 50 11.98 -9.65 -5.99
CA GLN A 50 12.15 -11.06 -5.66
C GLN A 50 12.40 -11.95 -6.89
N SER A 51 11.73 -11.67 -8.01
CA SER A 51 11.89 -12.45 -9.25
C SER A 51 13.26 -12.29 -9.95
N LYS A 52 13.96 -11.18 -9.71
CA LYS A 52 15.22 -10.82 -10.36
C LYS A 52 16.47 -11.11 -9.50
N TRP A 53 16.31 -11.47 -8.23
CA TRP A 53 17.40 -11.42 -7.26
C TRP A 53 17.84 -12.79 -6.71
N VAL A 54 17.56 -13.86 -7.40
CA VAL A 54 18.09 -15.18 -7.04
C VAL A 54 19.63 -15.14 -7.14
N GLY A 55 20.29 -15.09 -5.98
CA GLY A 55 21.76 -15.14 -5.85
C GLY A 55 22.47 -13.85 -5.41
N GLU A 56 21.85 -12.64 -5.48
CA GLU A 56 22.50 -11.37 -5.08
C GLU A 56 21.62 -10.49 -4.17
N SER A 57 20.69 -11.08 -3.44
CA SER A 57 19.67 -10.38 -2.66
C SER A 57 20.24 -9.37 -1.64
N GLU A 58 21.34 -9.72 -0.99
CA GLU A 58 22.00 -8.85 -0.01
C GLU A 58 22.54 -7.57 -0.64
N LYS A 59 23.34 -7.71 -1.70
CA LYS A 59 23.95 -6.59 -2.41
C LYS A 59 22.90 -5.65 -3.00
N ASN A 60 21.85 -6.22 -3.56
CA ASN A 60 20.78 -5.45 -4.20
C ASN A 60 19.90 -4.72 -3.18
N THR A 61 19.62 -5.31 -2.01
CA THR A 61 18.89 -4.63 -0.95
C THR A 61 19.69 -3.44 -0.40
N LYS A 62 21.00 -3.60 -0.16
CA LYS A 62 21.87 -2.49 0.25
C LYS A 62 21.96 -1.40 -0.82
N ALA A 63 21.99 -1.77 -2.11
CA ALA A 63 22.04 -0.82 -3.22
C ALA A 63 20.84 0.13 -3.25
N ILE A 64 19.63 -0.30 -2.83
CA ILE A 64 18.45 0.58 -2.72
C ILE A 64 18.72 1.72 -1.72
N PHE A 65 19.27 1.39 -0.56
CA PHE A 65 19.56 2.41 0.46
C PHE A 65 20.71 3.32 0.03
N ASP A 66 21.70 2.79 -0.70
CA ASP A 66 22.78 3.60 -1.27
C ASP A 66 22.25 4.56 -2.34
N GLU A 67 21.33 4.12 -3.17
CA GLU A 67 20.68 4.98 -4.15
C GLU A 67 19.84 6.07 -3.46
N TYR A 68 19.10 5.72 -2.41
CA TYR A 68 18.38 6.68 -1.59
C TYR A 68 19.33 7.73 -0.97
N ARG A 69 20.47 7.30 -0.40
CA ARG A 69 21.48 8.21 0.16
C ARG A 69 22.03 9.16 -0.92
N ARG A 70 22.30 8.65 -2.11
CA ARG A 70 22.71 9.48 -3.27
C ARG A 70 21.63 10.48 -3.68
N ALA A 71 20.38 10.05 -3.76
CA ALA A 71 19.26 10.94 -4.07
C ALA A 71 19.10 12.07 -3.04
N CYS A 72 19.31 11.77 -1.75
CA CYS A 72 19.31 12.79 -0.69
C CYS A 72 20.41 13.86 -0.86
N CYS A 73 21.52 13.54 -1.50
CA CYS A 73 22.59 14.52 -1.78
C CYS A 73 22.30 15.39 -2.99
N ILE A 74 21.52 14.90 -3.95
CA ILE A 74 21.22 15.58 -5.22
C ILE A 74 19.97 16.46 -5.12
N LEU A 75 18.93 15.95 -4.44
CA LEU A 75 17.63 16.61 -4.36
C LEU A 75 17.62 17.72 -3.30
N LYS A 76 16.81 18.76 -3.53
CA LYS A 76 16.65 19.89 -2.59
C LYS A 76 16.04 19.48 -1.25
N SER A 77 15.26 18.40 -1.24
CA SER A 77 14.64 17.86 -0.04
C SER A 77 14.81 16.33 -0.05
N LYS A 78 14.99 15.73 1.14
CA LYS A 78 15.07 14.26 1.25
C LYS A 78 13.81 13.63 0.64
N PRO A 79 13.93 12.72 -0.32
CA PRO A 79 12.78 12.04 -0.92
C PRO A 79 12.12 11.09 0.10
N ILE A 80 10.95 10.58 -0.25
CA ILE A 80 10.31 9.46 0.47
C ILE A 80 10.80 8.16 -0.16
N LEU A 81 11.39 7.27 0.62
CA LEU A 81 11.66 5.88 0.21
C LEU A 81 10.40 5.06 0.49
N LEU A 82 9.72 4.65 -0.57
CA LEU A 82 8.47 3.90 -0.48
C LEU A 82 8.70 2.42 -0.82
N PHE A 83 8.52 1.55 0.16
CA PHE A 83 8.42 0.11 -0.07
C PHE A 83 6.94 -0.24 -0.23
N ASN A 84 6.52 -0.43 -1.48
CA ASN A 84 5.14 -0.75 -1.81
C ASN A 84 4.91 -2.26 -1.75
N GLU A 85 3.81 -2.69 -1.12
CA GLU A 85 3.46 -4.11 -0.96
C GLU A 85 4.59 -4.92 -0.30
N ALA A 86 5.06 -4.42 0.84
CA ALA A 86 6.19 -5.00 1.56
C ALA A 86 5.83 -6.31 2.31
N ASP A 87 4.70 -6.93 2.02
CA ASP A 87 4.13 -8.08 2.72
C ASP A 87 5.14 -9.20 2.93
N ALA A 88 5.85 -9.59 1.87
CA ALA A 88 6.83 -10.67 1.92
C ALA A 88 8.07 -10.35 2.76
N LEU A 89 8.41 -9.05 2.93
CA LEU A 89 9.58 -8.63 3.71
C LEU A 89 9.28 -8.40 5.18
N ILE A 90 8.04 -8.10 5.54
CA ILE A 90 7.68 -7.73 6.92
C ILE A 90 6.87 -8.80 7.64
N SER A 91 6.48 -9.88 6.95
CA SER A 91 5.82 -11.03 7.53
C SER A 91 6.71 -11.78 8.52
N LYS A 92 6.09 -12.52 9.44
CA LYS A 92 6.82 -13.44 10.32
C LYS A 92 7.68 -14.39 9.50
N ARG A 93 8.86 -14.67 10.01
CA ARG A 93 9.80 -15.61 9.39
C ARG A 93 9.15 -16.98 9.32
N LEU A 94 9.24 -17.61 8.16
CA LEU A 94 8.87 -19.01 7.98
C LEU A 94 10.08 -19.89 8.29
N ASP A 95 9.84 -21.08 8.82
CA ASP A 95 10.89 -22.09 8.94
C ASP A 95 11.46 -22.40 7.56
N VAL A 96 12.77 -22.23 7.43
CA VAL A 96 13.42 -22.18 6.13
C VAL A 96 13.68 -23.60 5.63
N THR A 97 12.89 -24.06 4.70
CA THR A 97 13.11 -25.32 3.98
C THR A 97 13.59 -25.12 2.55
N ASP A 98 13.51 -23.89 2.01
CA ASP A 98 13.86 -23.57 0.63
C ASP A 98 14.74 -22.31 0.47
N ALA A 99 15.32 -22.15 -0.73
CA ALA A 99 16.20 -21.04 -1.06
C ALA A 99 15.47 -19.66 -1.04
N VAL A 100 14.16 -19.63 -1.32
CA VAL A 100 13.35 -18.40 -1.32
C VAL A 100 13.16 -17.90 0.09
N GLY A 101 12.88 -18.79 1.05
CA GLY A 101 12.77 -18.45 2.46
C GLY A 101 14.08 -17.91 3.03
N GLN A 102 15.24 -18.52 2.68
CA GLN A 102 16.57 -18.01 3.07
C GLN A 102 16.82 -16.61 2.51
N MET A 103 16.50 -16.39 1.25
CA MET A 103 16.62 -15.09 0.60
C MET A 103 15.77 -14.02 1.32
N ASN A 104 14.50 -14.32 1.60
CA ASN A 104 13.61 -13.40 2.29
C ASN A 104 14.13 -13.05 3.70
N ASN A 105 14.60 -14.03 4.47
CA ASN A 105 15.19 -13.79 5.79
C ASN A 105 16.44 -12.91 5.71
N THR A 106 17.27 -13.08 4.70
CA THR A 106 18.47 -12.23 4.48
C THR A 106 18.05 -10.80 4.17
N MET A 107 17.08 -10.60 3.27
CA MET A 107 16.54 -9.28 2.95
C MET A 107 15.91 -8.60 4.18
N GLN A 108 15.17 -9.35 5.00
CA GLN A 108 14.59 -8.86 6.26
C GLN A 108 15.69 -8.36 7.22
N ASN A 109 16.76 -9.12 7.41
CA ASN A 109 17.86 -8.73 8.30
C ASN A 109 18.52 -7.43 7.84
N ILE A 110 18.80 -7.28 6.54
CA ILE A 110 19.38 -6.06 5.98
C ILE A 110 18.43 -4.88 6.14
N LEU A 111 17.15 -5.09 5.86
CA LEU A 111 16.14 -4.05 6.02
C LEU A 111 16.05 -3.58 7.48
N LEU A 112 16.08 -4.50 8.45
CA LEU A 112 16.09 -4.17 9.88
C LEU A 112 17.32 -3.38 10.28
N GLU A 113 18.52 -3.75 9.78
CA GLU A 113 19.79 -3.04 10.01
C GLU A 113 19.73 -1.62 9.44
N GLU A 114 19.31 -1.48 8.19
CA GLU A 114 19.20 -0.18 7.52
C GLU A 114 18.18 0.75 8.19
N LEU A 115 17.05 0.21 8.67
CA LEU A 115 16.01 0.99 9.35
C LEU A 115 16.44 1.47 10.74
N GLU A 116 17.32 0.78 11.42
CA GLU A 116 17.80 1.15 12.76
C GLU A 116 18.49 2.51 12.77
N ASN A 117 19.29 2.79 11.74
CA ASN A 117 20.07 4.02 11.62
C ASN A 117 19.58 4.92 10.48
N PHE A 118 18.36 4.72 10.02
CA PHE A 118 17.86 5.44 8.86
C PHE A 118 17.67 6.94 9.13
N ASP A 119 18.36 7.78 8.37
CA ASP A 119 18.26 9.24 8.43
C ASP A 119 17.50 9.76 7.19
N GLY A 120 16.20 9.55 7.15
CA GLY A 120 15.36 9.93 6.01
C GLY A 120 13.88 9.76 6.28
N ILE A 121 13.10 9.62 5.21
CA ILE A 121 11.66 9.33 5.29
C ILE A 121 11.43 7.98 4.61
N PHE A 122 11.16 6.97 5.40
CA PHE A 122 10.82 5.63 4.95
C PHE A 122 9.33 5.38 5.18
N MET A 123 8.65 4.93 4.15
CA MET A 123 7.25 4.53 4.22
C MET A 123 7.07 3.16 3.59
N ALA A 124 6.45 2.23 4.30
CA ALA A 124 6.05 0.95 3.77
C ALA A 124 4.53 0.85 3.67
N THR A 125 4.03 0.14 2.68
CA THR A 125 2.61 -0.24 2.60
C THR A 125 2.48 -1.75 2.63
N THR A 126 1.46 -2.26 3.34
CA THR A 126 1.20 -3.69 3.45
C THR A 126 -0.29 -3.98 3.60
N ASN A 127 -0.73 -5.13 3.11
CA ASN A 127 -2.06 -5.66 3.37
C ASN A 127 -2.10 -6.56 4.61
N LEU A 128 -0.95 -6.90 5.19
CA LEU A 128 -0.86 -7.70 6.42
C LEU A 128 -1.38 -6.89 7.62
N ILE A 129 -2.33 -7.45 8.35
CA ILE A 129 -2.91 -6.85 9.55
C ILE A 129 -2.30 -7.48 10.80
N ASP A 130 -2.20 -8.80 10.83
CA ASP A 130 -1.89 -9.57 12.05
C ASP A 130 -0.61 -10.42 11.98
N ASN A 131 0.11 -10.40 10.87
CA ASN A 131 1.26 -11.30 10.64
C ASN A 131 2.59 -10.58 10.44
N MET A 132 2.74 -9.39 11.05
CA MET A 132 4.00 -8.65 11.02
C MET A 132 4.99 -9.25 12.02
N ASP A 133 6.26 -9.36 11.62
CA ASP A 133 7.34 -9.75 12.52
C ASP A 133 7.57 -8.66 13.60
N ASP A 134 7.76 -9.10 14.86
CA ASP A 134 7.91 -8.21 16.01
C ASP A 134 9.14 -7.29 15.89
N ALA A 135 10.19 -7.72 15.20
CA ALA A 135 11.39 -6.92 14.98
C ALA A 135 11.05 -5.68 14.11
N PHE A 136 10.21 -5.84 13.08
CA PHE A 136 9.73 -4.71 12.29
C PHE A 136 8.78 -3.83 13.09
N SER A 137 7.92 -4.43 13.90
CA SER A 137 7.00 -3.67 14.75
C SER A 137 7.72 -2.66 15.65
N ARG A 138 8.94 -2.97 16.09
CA ARG A 138 9.75 -2.07 16.93
C ARG A 138 10.43 -0.95 16.14
N ARG A 139 10.72 -1.14 14.85
CA ARG A 139 11.39 -0.15 13.98
C ARG A 139 10.43 0.88 13.40
N PHE A 140 9.17 0.50 13.18
CA PHE A 140 8.16 1.44 12.71
C PHE A 140 7.67 2.34 13.85
N LEU A 141 8.12 3.59 13.86
CA LEU A 141 7.67 4.60 14.81
C LEU A 141 6.18 4.92 14.63
N ASN A 142 5.76 5.08 13.37
CA ASN A 142 4.37 5.40 13.03
C ASN A 142 3.73 4.20 12.34
N LYS A 143 2.69 3.64 12.98
CA LYS A 143 1.88 2.54 12.45
C LYS A 143 0.48 3.06 12.18
N ILE A 144 0.13 3.22 10.92
CA ILE A 144 -1.12 3.85 10.51
C ILE A 144 -2.01 2.79 9.87
N LYS A 145 -3.12 2.49 10.55
CA LYS A 145 -4.11 1.53 10.07
C LYS A 145 -5.06 2.18 9.09
N PHE A 146 -5.28 1.51 7.98
CA PHE A 146 -6.26 1.88 6.97
C PHE A 146 -7.43 0.91 7.03
N ASP A 147 -8.49 1.33 7.68
CA ASP A 147 -9.74 0.57 7.73
C ASP A 147 -10.56 0.80 6.45
N LYS A 148 -11.56 -0.05 6.24
CA LYS A 148 -12.52 0.16 5.16
C LYS A 148 -13.23 1.51 5.34
N PRO A 149 -13.54 2.22 4.24
CA PRO A 149 -14.18 3.52 4.32
C PRO A 149 -15.59 3.41 4.91
N THR A 150 -15.96 4.38 5.75
CA THR A 150 -17.34 4.53 6.24
C THR A 150 -18.28 4.92 5.09
N ALA A 151 -19.59 4.78 5.27
CA ALA A 151 -20.58 5.21 4.26
C ALA A 151 -20.37 6.69 3.86
N LYS A 152 -20.07 7.57 4.82
CA LYS A 152 -19.77 8.98 4.56
C LYS A 152 -18.52 9.14 3.69
N THR A 153 -17.48 8.37 3.96
CA THR A 153 -16.23 8.39 3.17
C THR A 153 -16.48 7.81 1.77
N ARG A 154 -17.25 6.73 1.66
CA ARG A 154 -17.62 6.15 0.36
C ARG A 154 -18.41 7.15 -0.49
N MET A 155 -19.36 7.86 0.10
CA MET A 155 -20.09 8.93 -0.60
C MET A 155 -19.14 9.99 -1.15
N PHE A 156 -18.16 10.42 -0.36
CA PHE A 156 -17.16 11.39 -0.81
C PHE A 156 -16.31 10.84 -1.98
N ILE A 157 -15.89 9.56 -1.89
CA ILE A 157 -15.13 8.93 -2.98
C ILE A 157 -15.98 8.85 -4.25
N TRP A 158 -17.26 8.44 -4.16
CA TRP A 158 -18.18 8.43 -5.30
C TRP A 158 -18.30 9.80 -5.96
N LYS A 159 -18.48 10.86 -5.16
CA LYS A 159 -18.55 12.25 -5.67
C LYS A 159 -17.28 12.69 -6.38
N LEU A 160 -16.12 12.23 -5.93
CA LEU A 160 -14.83 12.51 -6.59
C LEU A 160 -14.67 11.76 -7.93
N LYS A 161 -15.27 10.57 -8.05
CA LYS A 161 -15.08 9.69 -9.22
C LYS A 161 -16.17 9.88 -10.27
N LEU A 162 -17.37 10.16 -9.85
CA LEU A 162 -18.55 10.39 -10.70
C LEU A 162 -19.23 11.66 -10.20
N ASN A 163 -18.89 12.80 -10.78
CA ASN A 163 -19.30 14.13 -10.29
C ASN A 163 -20.69 14.59 -10.77
N ASP A 164 -21.36 13.81 -11.65
CA ASP A 164 -22.61 14.22 -12.32
C ASP A 164 -23.85 13.53 -11.76
N LEU A 165 -23.78 12.90 -10.56
CA LEU A 165 -24.89 12.18 -9.97
C LEU A 165 -25.64 13.04 -8.94
N ASP A 166 -26.90 12.71 -8.68
CA ASP A 166 -27.69 13.34 -7.62
C ASP A 166 -27.34 12.77 -6.22
N ASP A 167 -27.66 13.53 -5.18
CA ASP A 167 -27.33 13.14 -3.80
C ASP A 167 -28.04 11.86 -3.34
N SER A 168 -29.23 11.56 -3.89
CA SER A 168 -29.96 10.32 -3.58
C SER A 168 -29.22 9.10 -4.12
N THR A 169 -28.66 9.19 -5.31
CA THR A 169 -27.85 8.15 -5.95
C THR A 169 -26.55 7.92 -5.19
N TYR A 170 -25.82 8.97 -4.80
CA TYR A 170 -24.63 8.84 -3.95
C TYR A 170 -24.95 8.16 -2.62
N THR A 171 -26.08 8.50 -2.00
CA THR A 171 -26.52 7.88 -0.75
C THR A 171 -26.75 6.38 -0.92
N LYS A 172 -27.44 5.97 -1.98
CA LYS A 172 -27.67 4.55 -2.31
C LYS A 172 -26.36 3.80 -2.59
N LEU A 173 -25.49 4.36 -3.43
CA LEU A 173 -24.18 3.75 -3.76
C LEU A 173 -23.27 3.64 -2.53
N SER A 174 -23.32 4.60 -1.63
CA SER A 174 -22.51 4.60 -0.41
C SER A 174 -22.94 3.56 0.62
N SER A 175 -24.15 2.98 0.51
CA SER A 175 -24.62 1.91 1.39
C SER A 175 -23.91 0.57 1.14
N TYR A 176 -23.38 0.35 -0.05
CA TYR A 176 -22.60 -0.86 -0.38
C TYR A 176 -21.22 -0.82 0.27
N ASP A 177 -20.81 -1.93 0.93
CA ASP A 177 -19.53 -2.03 1.64
C ASP A 177 -18.36 -2.24 0.68
N LEU A 178 -17.99 -1.20 -0.05
CA LEU A 178 -16.90 -1.17 -1.01
C LEU A 178 -15.69 -0.45 -0.43
N SER A 179 -14.49 -0.93 -0.78
CA SER A 179 -13.25 -0.19 -0.58
C SER A 179 -13.11 0.95 -1.60
N GLY A 180 -12.19 1.88 -1.35
CA GLY A 180 -11.90 2.95 -2.31
C GLY A 180 -11.45 2.44 -3.68
N GLY A 181 -10.65 1.37 -3.71
CA GLY A 181 -10.22 0.72 -4.95
C GLY A 181 -11.38 0.08 -5.72
N GLN A 182 -12.31 -0.55 -5.01
CA GLN A 182 -13.50 -1.12 -5.65
C GLN A 182 -14.40 -0.04 -6.25
N ILE A 183 -14.60 1.07 -5.53
CA ILE A 183 -15.32 2.24 -6.07
C ILE A 183 -14.62 2.79 -7.32
N GLU A 184 -13.29 2.87 -7.31
CA GLU A 184 -12.49 3.26 -8.48
C GLU A 184 -12.73 2.34 -9.68
N ASN A 185 -12.71 1.00 -9.47
CA ASN A 185 -12.93 0.02 -10.52
C ASN A 185 -14.32 0.17 -11.14
N VAL A 186 -15.36 0.22 -10.31
CA VAL A 186 -16.75 0.42 -10.76
C VAL A 186 -16.89 1.73 -11.53
N SER A 187 -16.36 2.82 -10.98
CA SER A 187 -16.43 4.14 -11.62
C SER A 187 -15.71 4.15 -12.98
N ARG A 188 -14.54 3.56 -13.05
CA ARG A 188 -13.76 3.46 -14.30
C ARG A 188 -14.49 2.63 -15.34
N LYS A 189 -15.03 1.47 -14.95
CA LYS A 189 -15.81 0.59 -15.84
C LYS A 189 -17.01 1.31 -16.42
N TYR A 190 -17.76 2.01 -15.56
CA TYR A 190 -18.91 2.81 -15.95
C TYR A 190 -18.53 3.93 -16.92
N LEU A 191 -17.47 4.73 -16.62
CA LEU A 191 -17.05 5.83 -17.49
C LEU A 191 -16.56 5.35 -18.86
N ILE A 192 -15.85 4.22 -18.91
CA ILE A 192 -15.41 3.61 -20.18
C ILE A 192 -16.64 3.23 -21.01
N ASN A 193 -17.63 2.56 -20.41
CA ASN A 193 -18.84 2.14 -21.11
C ASN A 193 -19.68 3.35 -21.60
N LYS A 194 -19.81 4.39 -20.76
CA LYS A 194 -20.48 5.65 -21.12
C LYS A 194 -19.84 6.30 -22.35
N ILE A 195 -18.49 6.34 -22.41
CA ILE A 195 -17.77 6.93 -23.54
C ILE A 195 -17.92 6.09 -24.81
N LEU A 196 -17.78 4.76 -24.71
CA LEU A 196 -17.84 3.87 -25.87
C LEU A 196 -19.24 3.82 -26.49
N ASN A 197 -20.28 3.82 -25.70
CA ASN A 197 -21.66 3.64 -26.14
C ASN A 197 -22.44 4.97 -26.26
N GLN A 198 -21.86 6.10 -25.94
CA GLN A 198 -22.50 7.43 -25.93
C GLN A 198 -23.85 7.45 -25.18
N LYS A 199 -23.93 6.66 -24.10
CA LYS A 199 -25.15 6.52 -23.30
C LYS A 199 -25.27 7.65 -22.27
N GLU A 200 -26.51 8.01 -21.95
CA GLU A 200 -26.83 8.79 -20.77
C GLU A 200 -26.59 7.97 -19.48
N PHE A 201 -26.65 8.65 -18.34
CA PHE A 201 -26.49 8.02 -17.03
C PHE A 201 -27.54 6.95 -16.79
N ASP A 202 -27.10 5.73 -16.43
CA ASP A 202 -27.96 4.63 -16.02
C ASP A 202 -27.51 4.09 -14.64
N TYR A 203 -28.36 4.30 -13.64
CA TYR A 203 -28.12 3.81 -12.28
C TYR A 203 -28.11 2.28 -12.20
N GLN A 204 -28.92 1.59 -13.00
CA GLN A 204 -28.99 0.13 -13.00
C GLN A 204 -27.68 -0.48 -13.48
N GLU A 205 -27.06 0.13 -14.48
CA GLU A 205 -25.76 -0.28 -14.98
C GLU A 205 -24.65 -0.17 -13.92
N ILE A 206 -24.63 0.93 -13.16
CA ILE A 206 -23.67 1.05 -12.04
C ILE A 206 -23.93 -0.02 -10.98
N LEU A 207 -25.20 -0.31 -10.66
CA LEU A 207 -25.54 -1.36 -9.71
C LEU A 207 -25.10 -2.74 -10.15
N GLU A 208 -25.16 -3.05 -11.43
CA GLU A 208 -24.63 -4.31 -11.97
C GLU A 208 -23.13 -4.41 -11.73
N TYR A 209 -22.37 -3.38 -12.04
CA TYR A 209 -20.93 -3.34 -11.78
C TYR A 209 -20.59 -3.42 -10.28
N VAL A 210 -21.39 -2.80 -9.41
CA VAL A 210 -21.24 -2.94 -7.96
C VAL A 210 -21.45 -4.39 -7.51
N LYS A 211 -22.49 -5.07 -8.04
CA LYS A 211 -22.75 -6.47 -7.71
C LYS A 211 -21.63 -7.38 -8.19
N GLU A 212 -21.17 -7.22 -9.42
CA GLU A 212 -20.04 -7.96 -9.97
C GLU A 212 -18.77 -7.82 -9.10
N GLU A 213 -18.45 -6.61 -8.66
CA GLU A 213 -17.28 -6.34 -7.82
C GLU A 213 -17.41 -7.00 -6.44
N ILE A 214 -18.62 -7.07 -5.87
CA ILE A 214 -18.90 -7.75 -4.60
C ILE A 214 -18.83 -9.27 -4.75
N GLU A 215 -19.37 -9.83 -5.83
CA GLU A 215 -19.38 -11.27 -6.10
C GLU A 215 -17.98 -11.81 -6.38
N PHE A 216 -17.18 -11.08 -7.17
CA PHE A 216 -15.80 -11.44 -7.43
C PHE A 216 -15.01 -11.62 -6.13
N LYS A 217 -15.18 -10.71 -5.18
CA LYS A 217 -14.53 -10.81 -3.87
C LYS A 217 -14.96 -12.04 -3.06
N LYS A 218 -16.26 -12.38 -3.07
CA LYS A 218 -16.76 -13.57 -2.36
C LYS A 218 -16.18 -14.86 -2.92
N THR A 219 -15.94 -14.91 -4.24
CA THR A 219 -15.34 -16.07 -4.90
C THR A 219 -13.89 -16.24 -4.51
N ASP A 220 -13.13 -15.15 -4.38
CA ASP A 220 -11.74 -15.18 -3.93
C ASP A 220 -11.62 -15.61 -2.46
N GLU A 221 -12.44 -15.06 -1.57
CA GLU A 221 -12.46 -15.44 -0.15
C GLU A 221 -12.82 -16.93 0.04
N ASN A 222 -13.75 -17.45 -0.74
CA ASN A 222 -14.15 -18.88 -0.72
C ASN A 222 -13.09 -19.81 -1.34
N SER A 223 -12.35 -19.36 -2.35
CA SER A 223 -11.26 -20.15 -2.95
C SER A 223 -10.07 -20.29 -1.99
N ILE A 224 -9.71 -19.22 -1.29
CA ILE A 224 -8.64 -19.22 -0.29
C ILE A 224 -9.04 -20.12 0.91
N ALA A 225 -10.29 -20.07 1.35
CA ALA A 225 -10.79 -20.93 2.44
C ALA A 225 -10.77 -22.43 2.05
N LYS A 226 -11.01 -22.77 0.79
CA LYS A 226 -10.95 -24.16 0.30
C LYS A 226 -9.52 -24.69 0.14
N MET A 227 -8.53 -23.86 -0.20
CA MET A 227 -7.14 -24.29 -0.27
C MET A 227 -6.50 -24.57 1.10
N GLY A 228 -7.05 -24.05 2.19
CA GLY A 228 -6.59 -24.31 3.56
C GLY A 228 -7.04 -25.64 4.16
N PHE A 229 -7.88 -26.42 3.46
CA PHE A 229 -8.47 -27.68 3.97
C PHE A 229 -7.99 -28.97 3.27
N LEU A 230 -6.96 -28.88 2.47
CA LEU A 230 -6.27 -30.07 1.94
C LEU A 230 -4.98 -30.30 2.73
N LYS A 231 -5.15 -30.91 3.88
CA LYS A 231 -4.13 -31.68 4.60
C LYS A 231 -4.64 -33.08 4.77
#